data_b4be28d732139b9a8d3f45f35c001b01
#
_entry.id   b4be28d732139b9a8d3f45f35c001b01
#
_cell.length_a   1.000
_cell.length_b   1.000
_cell.length_c   1.000
_cell.angle_alpha   90.00
_cell.angle_beta   90.00
_cell.angle_gamma   90.00
#
_symmetry.space_group_name_H-M   'P 1'
#
loop_
_entity.id
_entity.type
_entity.pdbx_description
1 polymer ?
#
loop_
_entity_poly.entity_id
_entity_poly.type
_entity_poly.pdbx_seq_one_letter_code
_entity_poly.pdbx_strand_id
1 'polypeptide(L)'
;MAEIDQIIARVPAWNEAKDIQVTRIEGLTNANYRVCVDGECFVLRISGQNTERLGINRAHEVAALQIAAAAGLGPEIVAFIQPEGHLVTRWIDGRHWDDKEFRTPQNVRLLTETIKRIHALPPNGAIFSPFQKLIPINSSR
;
A
#
# COMPACT_ATOMS: atom_id res chain seq x y z
N MET A 1 8.73 17.33 -8.80
CA MET A 1 7.37 17.86 -9.05
C MET A 1 6.83 17.36 -10.39
N ALA A 2 7.49 17.58 -11.54
CA ALA A 2 6.96 17.14 -12.84
C ALA A 2 6.57 15.65 -12.94
N GLU A 3 7.28 14.74 -12.28
CA GLU A 3 6.96 13.31 -12.28
C GLU A 3 5.68 12.98 -11.51
N ILE A 4 5.46 13.61 -10.36
CA ILE A 4 4.24 13.41 -9.55
C ILE A 4 3.02 13.93 -10.29
N ASP A 5 3.12 15.10 -10.91
CA ASP A 5 2.03 15.71 -11.67
C ASP A 5 1.58 14.83 -12.83
N GLN A 6 2.55 14.17 -13.52
CA GLN A 6 2.26 13.20 -14.58
C GLN A 6 1.53 11.95 -14.04
N ILE A 7 1.88 11.49 -12.84
CA ILE A 7 1.22 10.34 -12.21
C ILE A 7 -0.21 10.72 -11.78
N ILE A 8 -0.38 11.91 -11.18
CA ILE A 8 -1.68 12.44 -10.76
C ILE A 8 -2.64 12.55 -11.95
N ALA A 9 -2.17 13.06 -13.10
CA ALA A 9 -2.96 13.17 -14.32
C ALA A 9 -3.46 11.81 -14.87
N ARG A 10 -2.89 10.70 -14.41
CA ARG A 10 -3.31 9.34 -14.80
C ARG A 10 -4.34 8.72 -13.86
N VAL A 11 -4.79 9.46 -12.84
CA VAL A 11 -5.87 9.04 -11.94
C VAL A 11 -7.20 9.60 -12.44
N PRO A 12 -8.07 8.79 -13.06
CA PRO A 12 -9.29 9.30 -13.71
C PRO A 12 -10.22 10.08 -12.78
N ALA A 13 -10.27 9.66 -11.51
CA ALA A 13 -11.10 10.31 -10.49
C ALA A 13 -10.68 11.76 -10.18
N TRP A 14 -9.48 12.19 -10.61
CA TRP A 14 -8.93 13.52 -10.31
C TRP A 14 -8.88 14.46 -11.52
N ASN A 15 -9.34 14.01 -12.69
CA ASN A 15 -9.23 14.79 -13.94
C ASN A 15 -10.02 16.12 -13.92
N GLU A 16 -11.08 16.20 -13.14
CA GLU A 16 -11.93 17.40 -13.03
C GLU A 16 -11.71 18.16 -11.71
N ALA A 17 -10.67 17.81 -10.97
CA ALA A 17 -10.38 18.43 -9.68
C ALA A 17 -10.03 19.91 -9.83
N LYS A 18 -10.52 20.73 -8.90
CA LYS A 18 -10.27 22.18 -8.86
C LYS A 18 -9.08 22.52 -7.97
N ASP A 19 -8.87 21.74 -6.90
CA ASP A 19 -7.78 21.92 -5.95
C ASP A 19 -7.12 20.57 -5.68
N ILE A 20 -5.81 20.51 -5.89
CA ILE A 20 -5.00 19.32 -5.58
C ILE A 20 -3.80 19.76 -4.74
N GLN A 21 -3.74 19.27 -3.52
CA GLN A 21 -2.64 19.52 -2.59
C GLN A 21 -1.85 18.22 -2.39
N VAL A 22 -0.54 18.31 -2.58
CA VAL A 22 0.38 17.17 -2.47
C VAL A 22 1.39 17.43 -1.35
N THR A 23 1.42 16.51 -0.39
CA THR A 23 2.38 16.54 0.72
C THR A 23 3.11 15.21 0.79
N ARG A 24 4.43 15.24 0.81
CA ARG A 24 5.24 14.04 1.00
C ARG A 24 5.07 13.52 2.42
N ILE A 25 4.86 12.20 2.56
CA ILE A 25 4.82 11.51 3.85
C ILE A 25 5.96 10.50 3.93
N GLU A 26 6.36 10.16 5.14
CA GLU A 26 7.47 9.22 5.37
C GLU A 26 7.12 7.81 4.87
N GLY A 27 8.13 7.09 4.38
CA GLY A 27 8.03 5.71 3.94
C GLY A 27 9.41 5.08 3.85
N LEU A 28 9.51 3.79 4.20
CA LEU A 28 10.79 3.07 4.25
C LEU A 28 11.31 2.67 2.86
N THR A 29 10.45 2.26 1.96
CA THR A 29 10.85 1.65 0.66
C THR A 29 10.23 2.30 -0.55
N ASN A 30 9.15 3.04 -0.40
CA ASN A 30 8.42 3.72 -1.47
C ASN A 30 8.33 5.22 -1.16
N ALA A 31 8.21 6.03 -2.20
CA ALA A 31 7.86 7.42 -2.03
C ALA A 31 6.33 7.51 -1.85
N ASN A 32 5.91 7.98 -0.69
CA ASN A 32 4.50 8.12 -0.35
C ASN A 32 4.12 9.60 -0.28
N TYR A 33 2.92 9.89 -0.73
CA TYR A 33 2.36 11.24 -0.73
C TYR A 33 0.92 11.20 -0.23
N ARG A 34 0.58 12.19 0.59
CA ARG A 34 -0.81 12.54 0.86
C ARG A 34 -1.26 13.48 -0.23
N VAL A 35 -2.29 13.11 -0.96
CA VAL A 35 -2.89 13.91 -2.02
C VAL A 35 -4.31 14.24 -1.59
N CYS A 36 -4.60 15.53 -1.38
CA CYS A 36 -5.95 15.98 -1.08
C CYS A 36 -6.53 16.66 -2.32
N VAL A 37 -7.67 16.19 -2.76
CA VAL A 37 -8.37 16.60 -3.98
C VAL A 37 -9.74 17.10 -3.59
N ASP A 38 -10.01 18.38 -3.79
CA ASP A 38 -11.28 19.05 -3.45
C ASP A 38 -11.74 18.74 -2.00
N GLY A 39 -10.78 18.62 -1.07
CA GLY A 39 -11.02 18.36 0.36
C GLY A 39 -11.04 16.88 0.75
N GLU A 40 -11.04 15.94 -0.19
CA GLU A 40 -10.93 14.51 0.07
C GLU A 40 -9.47 14.05 -0.04
N CYS A 41 -8.97 13.29 0.94
CA CYS A 41 -7.56 12.93 0.97
C CYS A 41 -7.31 11.46 0.62
N PHE A 42 -6.16 11.21 0.01
CA PHE A 42 -5.70 9.91 -0.50
C PHE A 42 -4.22 9.70 -0.17
N VAL A 43 -3.78 8.46 -0.26
CA VAL A 43 -2.36 8.10 -0.26
C VAL A 43 -1.98 7.69 -1.68
N LEU A 44 -1.05 8.43 -2.28
CA LEU A 44 -0.37 8.03 -3.52
C LEU A 44 0.96 7.39 -3.14
N ARG A 45 1.11 6.09 -3.43
CA ARG A 45 2.35 5.36 -3.30
C ARG A 45 3.01 5.20 -4.67
N ILE A 46 4.16 5.82 -4.84
CA ILE A 46 4.99 5.66 -6.03
C ILE A 46 5.87 4.43 -5.83
N SER A 47 5.71 3.46 -6.72
CA SER A 47 6.52 2.24 -6.70
C SER A 47 7.97 2.57 -7.08
N GLY A 48 8.91 2.06 -6.28
CA GLY A 48 10.33 2.16 -6.59
C GLY A 48 10.71 1.35 -7.84
N GLN A 49 11.82 1.72 -8.45
CA GLN A 49 12.41 0.94 -9.55
C GLN A 49 12.98 -0.39 -9.03
N ASN A 50 13.03 -1.41 -9.89
CA ASN A 50 13.60 -2.74 -9.60
C ASN A 50 12.84 -3.58 -8.54
N THR A 51 11.56 -3.37 -8.34
CA THR A 51 10.75 -4.18 -7.41
C THR A 51 10.63 -5.65 -7.84
N GLU A 52 10.79 -5.94 -9.14
CA GLU A 52 10.87 -7.32 -9.66
C GLU A 52 12.04 -8.09 -9.08
N ARG A 53 13.20 -7.44 -8.87
CA ARG A 53 14.38 -8.06 -8.22
C ARG A 53 14.11 -8.46 -6.78
N LEU A 54 13.17 -7.81 -6.11
CA LEU A 54 12.71 -8.16 -4.77
C LEU A 54 11.63 -9.25 -4.79
N GLY A 55 11.26 -9.74 -5.98
CA GLY A 55 10.20 -10.74 -6.16
C GLY A 55 8.82 -10.25 -5.74
N ILE A 56 8.59 -8.93 -5.80
CA ILE A 56 7.29 -8.34 -5.48
C ILE A 56 6.41 -8.45 -6.73
N ASN A 57 5.37 -9.28 -6.62
CA ASN A 57 4.34 -9.34 -7.65
C ASN A 57 3.24 -8.32 -7.33
N ARG A 58 3.18 -7.25 -8.09
CA ARG A 58 2.23 -6.13 -7.88
C ARG A 58 0.77 -6.56 -8.04
N ALA A 59 0.48 -7.53 -8.91
CA ALA A 59 -0.88 -8.04 -9.07
C ALA A 59 -1.34 -8.78 -7.80
N HIS A 60 -0.47 -9.60 -7.21
CA HIS A 60 -0.77 -10.27 -5.93
C HIS A 60 -0.93 -9.28 -4.78
N GLU A 61 -0.13 -8.22 -4.76
CA GLU A 61 -0.24 -7.14 -3.77
C GLU A 61 -1.60 -6.45 -3.87
N VAL A 62 -2.01 -6.05 -5.07
CA VAL A 62 -3.32 -5.41 -5.29
C VAL A 62 -4.46 -6.35 -4.93
N ALA A 63 -4.39 -7.63 -5.32
CA ALA A 63 -5.40 -8.62 -4.94
C ALA A 63 -5.53 -8.77 -3.42
N ALA A 64 -4.40 -8.83 -2.69
CA ALA A 64 -4.41 -8.87 -1.23
C ALA A 64 -5.05 -7.63 -0.61
N LEU A 65 -4.72 -6.44 -1.13
CA LEU A 65 -5.29 -5.18 -0.67
C LEU A 65 -6.80 -5.08 -0.95
N GLN A 66 -7.27 -5.57 -2.10
CA GLN A 66 -8.70 -5.63 -2.42
C GLN A 66 -9.47 -6.51 -1.44
N ILE A 67 -8.93 -7.70 -1.13
CA ILE A 67 -9.50 -8.61 -0.14
C ILE A 67 -9.56 -7.95 1.24
N ALA A 68 -8.47 -7.31 1.66
CA ALA A 68 -8.40 -6.62 2.94
C ALA A 68 -9.38 -5.43 3.01
N ALA A 69 -9.48 -4.63 1.96
CA ALA A 69 -10.41 -3.51 1.88
C ALA A 69 -11.87 -3.98 1.95
N ALA A 70 -12.23 -5.03 1.22
CA ALA A 70 -13.58 -5.62 1.25
C ALA A 70 -13.97 -6.14 2.65
N ALA A 71 -12.99 -6.59 3.44
CA ALA A 71 -13.19 -7.03 4.82
C ALA A 71 -13.12 -5.89 5.86
N GLY A 72 -12.92 -4.63 5.44
CA GLY A 72 -12.73 -3.50 6.34
C GLY A 72 -11.44 -3.55 7.16
N LEU A 73 -10.40 -4.20 6.62
CA LEU A 73 -9.08 -4.38 7.25
C LEU A 73 -7.98 -3.58 6.53
N GLY A 74 -8.33 -2.80 5.54
CA GLY A 74 -7.40 -1.95 4.78
C GLY A 74 -8.13 -0.84 4.06
N PRO A 75 -7.40 0.13 3.48
CA PRO A 75 -7.99 1.22 2.73
C PRO A 75 -8.58 0.74 1.40
N GLU A 76 -9.62 1.43 0.95
CA GLU A 76 -10.14 1.26 -0.39
C GLU A 76 -9.09 1.66 -1.45
N ILE A 77 -8.96 0.84 -2.50
CA ILE A 77 -8.13 1.16 -3.65
C ILE A 77 -8.93 2.05 -4.61
N VAL A 78 -8.39 3.22 -4.88
CA VAL A 78 -8.97 4.20 -5.81
C VAL A 78 -8.42 4.02 -7.22
N ALA A 79 -7.12 3.80 -7.34
CA ALA A 79 -6.48 3.56 -8.63
C ALA A 79 -5.23 2.68 -8.49
N PHE A 80 -4.99 1.86 -9.51
CA PHE A 80 -3.75 1.13 -9.71
C PHE A 80 -3.18 1.49 -11.08
N ILE A 81 -2.06 2.18 -11.10
CA ILE A 81 -1.48 2.78 -12.30
C ILE A 81 -0.39 1.85 -12.84
N GLN A 82 -0.66 1.28 -13.99
CA GLN A 82 0.23 0.37 -14.71
C GLN A 82 0.98 1.13 -15.83
N PRO A 83 2.16 0.66 -16.27
CA PRO A 83 2.85 -0.58 -15.85
C PRO A 83 3.67 -0.45 -14.57
N GLU A 84 3.92 0.75 -14.05
CA GLU A 84 4.85 1.03 -12.96
C GLU A 84 4.35 0.49 -11.61
N GLY A 85 3.04 0.26 -11.49
CA GLY A 85 2.43 -0.28 -10.29
C GLY A 85 2.26 0.74 -9.17
N HIS A 86 2.08 2.03 -9.51
CA HIS A 86 1.73 3.02 -8.51
C HIS A 86 0.32 2.76 -7.97
N LEU A 87 0.10 3.06 -6.70
CA LEU A 87 -1.15 2.76 -6.03
C LEU A 87 -1.73 4.00 -5.37
N VAL A 88 -3.02 4.20 -5.57
CA VAL A 88 -3.80 5.22 -4.87
C VAL A 88 -4.82 4.53 -3.98
N THR A 89 -4.81 4.87 -2.71
CA THR A 89 -5.79 4.40 -1.72
C THR A 89 -6.45 5.57 -1.01
N ARG A 90 -7.62 5.36 -0.42
CA ARG A 90 -8.22 6.35 0.46
C ARG A 90 -7.34 6.60 1.67
N TRP A 91 -7.30 7.85 2.11
CA TRP A 91 -6.68 8.22 3.38
C TRP A 91 -7.51 7.66 4.54
N ILE A 92 -6.85 7.05 5.51
CA ILE A 92 -7.48 6.63 6.76
C ILE A 92 -6.95 7.54 7.87
N ASP A 93 -7.85 8.25 8.53
CA ASP A 93 -7.49 9.01 9.71
C ASP A 93 -7.18 8.08 10.88
N GLY A 94 -6.12 8.38 11.58
CA GLY A 94 -5.68 7.57 12.69
C GLY A 94 -4.38 8.09 13.30
N ARG A 95 -3.99 7.46 14.39
CA ARG A 95 -2.71 7.71 15.04
C ARG A 95 -1.98 6.40 15.32
N HIS A 96 -0.70 6.47 15.41
CA HIS A 96 0.11 5.35 15.87
C HIS A 96 0.01 5.22 17.39
N TRP A 97 -0.01 3.99 17.86
CA TRP A 97 0.19 3.72 19.28
C TRP A 97 1.66 3.91 19.64
N ASP A 98 1.92 4.46 20.82
CA ASP A 98 3.25 4.43 21.40
C ASP A 98 3.57 3.03 22.02
N ASP A 99 4.81 2.83 22.44
CA ASP A 99 5.28 1.55 22.99
C ASP A 99 4.50 1.13 24.27
N LYS A 100 4.02 2.08 25.07
CA LYS A 100 3.26 1.80 26.27
C LYS A 100 1.82 1.39 25.92
N GLU A 101 1.19 2.13 25.02
CA GLU A 101 -0.15 1.83 24.52
C GLU A 101 -0.18 0.46 23.84
N PHE A 102 0.84 0.14 23.05
CA PHE A 102 0.95 -1.14 22.36
C PHE A 102 0.99 -2.34 23.31
N ARG A 103 1.51 -2.15 24.53
CA ARG A 103 1.65 -3.21 25.54
C ARG A 103 0.44 -3.32 26.47
N THR A 104 -0.58 -2.47 26.35
CA THR A 104 -1.76 -2.57 27.19
C THR A 104 -2.57 -3.84 26.86
N PRO A 105 -3.10 -4.56 27.84
CA PRO A 105 -3.86 -5.80 27.60
C PRO A 105 -5.03 -5.59 26.63
N GLN A 106 -5.67 -4.44 26.66
CA GLN A 106 -6.77 -4.09 25.76
C GLN A 106 -6.30 -3.98 24.31
N ASN A 107 -5.18 -3.27 24.06
CA ASN A 107 -4.65 -3.09 22.70
C ASN A 107 -4.04 -4.38 22.16
N VAL A 108 -3.39 -5.18 23.00
CA VAL A 108 -2.91 -6.53 22.62
C VAL A 108 -4.09 -7.42 22.20
N ARG A 109 -5.22 -7.37 22.92
CA ARG A 109 -6.42 -8.12 22.53
C ARG A 109 -6.97 -7.65 21.20
N LEU A 110 -7.12 -6.34 21.00
CA LEU A 110 -7.61 -5.75 19.76
C LEU A 110 -6.72 -6.12 18.58
N LEU A 111 -5.40 -6.04 18.75
CA LEU A 111 -4.42 -6.46 17.72
C LEU A 111 -4.57 -7.95 17.40
N THR A 112 -4.70 -8.80 18.43
CA THR A 112 -4.88 -10.24 18.26
C THR A 112 -6.15 -10.57 17.47
N GLU A 113 -7.25 -9.91 17.77
CA GLU A 113 -8.51 -10.07 17.04
C GLU A 113 -8.37 -9.62 15.59
N THR A 114 -7.71 -8.48 15.36
CA THR A 114 -7.43 -7.99 14.01
C THR A 114 -6.57 -8.96 13.20
N ILE A 115 -5.51 -9.51 13.80
CA ILE A 115 -4.64 -10.51 13.16
C ILE A 115 -5.43 -11.79 12.83
N LYS A 116 -6.30 -12.27 13.73
CA LYS A 116 -7.18 -13.41 13.45
C LYS A 116 -8.10 -13.16 12.26
N ARG A 117 -8.68 -11.96 12.16
CA ARG A 117 -9.49 -11.57 11.02
C ARG A 117 -8.68 -11.57 9.71
N ILE A 118 -7.44 -11.06 9.74
CA ILE A 118 -6.54 -11.09 8.58
C ILE A 118 -6.24 -12.55 8.18
N HIS A 119 -5.94 -13.43 9.13
CA HIS A 119 -5.66 -14.83 8.85
C HIS A 119 -6.88 -15.62 8.33
N ALA A 120 -8.09 -15.14 8.60
CA ALA A 120 -9.32 -15.73 8.09
C ALA A 120 -9.69 -15.26 6.68
N LEU A 121 -8.95 -14.31 6.09
CA LEU A 121 -9.19 -13.87 4.73
C LEU A 121 -8.88 -14.99 3.72
N PRO A 122 -9.59 -15.01 2.58
CA PRO A 122 -9.32 -15.97 1.53
C PRO A 122 -7.89 -15.79 0.98
N PRO A 123 -7.21 -16.87 0.60
CA PRO A 123 -5.88 -16.79 0.00
C PRO A 123 -5.95 -16.05 -1.35
N ASN A 124 -4.95 -15.22 -1.62
CA ASN A 124 -4.81 -14.48 -2.89
C ASN A 124 -3.94 -15.19 -3.94
N GLY A 125 -3.57 -16.46 -3.70
CA GLY A 125 -2.70 -17.23 -4.58
C GLY A 125 -1.21 -16.87 -4.51
N ALA A 126 -0.82 -15.86 -3.73
CA ALA A 126 0.57 -15.50 -3.54
C ALA A 126 1.27 -16.52 -2.62
N ILE A 127 2.47 -16.94 -3.03
CA ILE A 127 3.34 -17.79 -2.23
C ILE A 127 4.58 -16.99 -1.87
N PHE A 128 4.87 -16.88 -0.58
CA PHE A 128 6.11 -16.33 -0.08
C PHE A 128 6.97 -17.46 0.50
N SER A 129 8.14 -17.69 -0.12
CA SER A 129 9.14 -18.62 0.39
C SER A 129 10.43 -17.86 0.72
N PRO A 130 10.78 -17.71 1.99
CA PRO A 130 12.04 -17.06 2.37
C PRO A 130 13.24 -17.86 1.86
N PHE A 131 13.12 -19.18 1.73
CA PHE A 131 14.20 -20.05 1.26
C PHE A 131 14.50 -19.87 -0.23
N GLN A 132 13.50 -19.61 -1.07
CA GLN A 132 13.70 -19.34 -2.50
C GLN A 132 14.42 -18.02 -2.74
N LYS A 133 14.30 -17.05 -1.84
CA LYS A 133 14.99 -15.76 -1.94
C LYS A 133 16.44 -15.79 -1.47
N LEU A 134 16.84 -16.80 -0.72
CA LEU A 134 18.20 -16.97 -0.18
C LEU A 134 19.14 -17.75 -1.14
N ILE A 135 18.61 -18.31 -2.22
CA ILE A 135 19.44 -18.98 -3.23
C ILE A 135 19.91 -17.91 -4.21
N PRO A 136 21.19 -17.50 -4.19
CA PRO A 136 21.72 -16.64 -5.24
C PRO A 136 21.61 -17.42 -6.57
N ILE A 137 20.92 -16.85 -7.54
CA ILE A 137 20.92 -17.38 -8.90
C ILE A 137 22.29 -17.12 -9.48
N ASN A 138 23.24 -17.98 -9.14
CA ASN A 138 24.54 -18.05 -9.76
C ASN A 138 24.43 -19.13 -10.87
N SER A 139 23.78 -18.80 -11.97
CA SER A 139 23.79 -19.59 -13.19
C SER A 139 24.27 -18.71 -14.32
N SER A 140 25.57 -18.40 -14.29
CA SER A 140 26.34 -18.01 -15.47
C SER A 140 27.38 -19.09 -15.69
N ARG A 141 27.09 -20.03 -16.54
CA ARG A 141 28.04 -20.77 -17.34
C ARG A 141 27.50 -20.87 -18.76
#